data_93e4f66457ef58fcab4b1ad2eea656fe
#
_entry.id   93e4f66457ef58fcab4b1ad2eea656fe
#
_cell.length_a   1.000
_cell.length_b   1.000
_cell.length_c   1.000
_cell.angle_alpha   90.00
_cell.angle_beta   90.00
_cell.angle_gamma   90.00
#
_symmetry.space_group_name_H-M   'P 1'
#
loop_
_entity.id
_entity.type
_entity.pdbx_description
1 polymer ?
#
loop_
_entity_poly.entity_id
_entity_poly.type
_entity_poly.pdbx_seq_one_letter_code
_entity_poly.pdbx_strand_id
1 'polypeptide(L)'
;MKKDIYSELEKSRAGTILAVMIIFMAGIITAALISAGAELADLKYFIIVAAVLVILLILVDIIANAKNKSKFDKRKELLSGPSVDGKITEVKTFEKLFIKEHPAQFNFYTKYRHRIYRLLVEYRDPSSGNDETILSRPFIGDEPKLRKGDTVNVYCSPDGESMLDV
;
A
#
# COMPACT_ATOMS: atom_id res chain seq x y z
N MET A 1 -3.20 -21.26 5.42
CA MET A 1 -2.14 -20.86 4.49
C MET A 1 -1.74 -19.44 4.88
N LYS A 2 -0.70 -19.30 5.73
CA LYS A 2 -0.18 -17.97 6.10
C LYS A 2 0.39 -17.33 4.84
N LYS A 3 -0.44 -16.57 4.15
CA LYS A 3 0.03 -15.72 3.07
C LYS A 3 0.85 -14.63 3.75
N ASP A 4 2.14 -14.59 3.43
CA ASP A 4 3.10 -13.69 4.05
C ASP A 4 2.54 -12.28 4.18
N ILE A 5 2.15 -11.91 5.39
CA ILE A 5 1.86 -10.53 5.79
C ILE A 5 3.04 -9.62 5.40
N TYR A 6 4.21 -10.20 5.21
CA TYR A 6 5.46 -9.54 4.83
C TYR A 6 5.52 -9.08 3.37
N SER A 7 4.71 -9.63 2.46
CA SER A 7 4.67 -9.18 1.05
C SER A 7 3.98 -7.81 0.86
N GLU A 8 3.30 -7.32 1.88
CA GLU A 8 2.60 -6.02 1.84
C GLU A 8 3.49 -4.81 2.18
N LEU A 9 4.75 -5.02 2.54
CA LEU A 9 5.71 -3.95 2.73
C LEU A 9 6.31 -3.50 1.38
N GLU A 10 5.43 -3.18 0.44
CA GLU A 10 5.86 -2.56 -0.80
C GLU A 10 6.39 -1.17 -0.48
N LYS A 11 7.72 -1.07 -0.46
CA LYS A 11 8.40 0.21 -0.21
C LYS A 11 8.00 1.17 -1.31
N SER A 12 7.45 2.30 -0.94
CA SER A 12 7.24 3.38 -1.90
C SER A 12 8.61 3.79 -2.46
N ARG A 13 8.75 3.71 -3.78
CA ARG A 13 9.94 4.16 -4.52
C ARG A 13 9.57 5.20 -5.57
N ALA A 14 8.31 5.64 -5.59
CA ALA A 14 7.81 6.56 -6.61
C ALA A 14 8.57 7.89 -6.58
N GLY A 15 8.82 8.45 -5.40
CA GLY A 15 9.60 9.68 -5.23
C GLY A 15 11.06 9.50 -5.64
N THR A 16 11.67 8.38 -5.28
CA THR A 16 13.05 8.06 -5.65
C THR A 16 13.21 7.91 -7.17
N ILE A 17 12.28 7.22 -7.83
CA ILE A 17 12.29 7.05 -9.29
C ILE A 17 12.12 8.41 -9.96
N LEU A 18 11.18 9.23 -9.51
CA LEU A 18 10.96 10.56 -10.05
C LEU A 18 12.18 11.48 -9.83
N ALA A 19 12.84 11.38 -8.67
CA ALA A 19 14.08 12.11 -8.38
C ALA A 19 15.20 11.76 -9.37
N VAL A 20 15.39 10.47 -9.66
CA VAL A 20 16.38 10.01 -10.67
C VAL A 20 16.06 10.56 -12.05
N MET A 21 14.78 10.56 -12.45
CA MET A 21 14.36 11.14 -13.72
C MET A 21 14.65 12.66 -13.80
N ILE A 22 14.40 13.39 -12.71
CA ILE A 22 14.69 14.83 -12.65
C ILE A 22 16.19 15.10 -12.77
N ILE A 23 17.03 14.34 -12.08
CA ILE A 23 18.48 14.45 -12.17
C ILE A 23 18.94 14.23 -13.62
N PHE A 24 18.43 13.18 -14.26
CA PHE A 24 18.80 12.84 -15.63
C PHE A 24 18.38 13.94 -16.62
N MET A 25 17.13 14.40 -16.52
CA MET A 25 16.61 15.49 -17.37
C MET A 25 17.34 16.81 -17.13
N ALA A 26 17.60 17.17 -15.88
CA ALA A 26 18.37 18.37 -15.54
C ALA A 26 19.79 18.30 -16.12
N GLY A 27 20.43 17.14 -16.08
CA GLY A 27 21.75 16.93 -16.71
C GLY A 27 21.73 17.15 -18.22
N ILE A 28 20.74 16.58 -18.92
CA ILE A 28 20.59 16.76 -20.38
C ILE A 28 20.36 18.24 -20.72
N ILE A 29 19.45 18.91 -20.01
CA ILE A 29 19.14 20.32 -20.26
C ILE A 29 20.37 21.19 -20.02
N THR A 30 21.09 20.96 -18.90
CA THR A 30 22.32 21.70 -18.58
C THR A 30 23.37 21.50 -19.66
N ALA A 31 23.59 20.27 -20.12
CA ALA A 31 24.56 19.99 -21.19
C ALA A 31 24.18 20.68 -22.51
N ALA A 32 22.89 20.67 -22.87
CA ALA A 32 22.40 21.34 -24.07
C ALA A 32 22.57 22.85 -24.00
N LEU A 33 22.28 23.49 -22.85
CA LEU A 33 22.44 24.93 -22.66
C LEU A 33 23.89 25.35 -22.69
N ILE A 34 24.81 24.59 -22.09
CA ILE A 34 26.25 24.84 -22.17
C ILE A 34 26.73 24.74 -23.63
N SER A 35 26.26 23.73 -24.38
CA SER A 35 26.59 23.57 -25.79
C SER A 35 26.07 24.71 -26.66
N ALA A 36 25.00 25.38 -26.21
CA ALA A 36 24.42 26.57 -26.84
C ALA A 36 25.13 27.89 -26.41
N GLY A 37 26.16 27.82 -25.57
CA GLY A 37 26.94 28.97 -25.13
C GLY A 37 26.52 29.61 -23.82
N ALA A 38 25.61 28.97 -23.04
CA ALA A 38 25.27 29.46 -21.71
C ALA A 38 26.43 29.26 -20.73
N GLU A 39 26.66 30.26 -19.88
CA GLU A 39 27.67 30.14 -18.80
C GLU A 39 27.07 29.37 -17.61
N LEU A 40 27.96 28.65 -16.89
CA LEU A 40 27.56 27.87 -15.72
C LEU A 40 26.97 28.74 -14.60
N ALA A 41 27.39 30.00 -14.53
CA ALA A 41 26.88 30.98 -13.59
C ALA A 41 25.39 31.29 -13.81
N ASP A 42 24.89 31.23 -15.03
CA ASP A 42 23.49 31.52 -15.39
C ASP A 42 22.60 30.33 -15.02
N LEU A 43 23.15 29.12 -14.95
CA LEU A 43 22.44 27.90 -14.67
C LEU A 43 22.33 27.58 -13.17
N LYS A 44 23.02 28.33 -12.30
CA LYS A 44 23.07 28.03 -10.85
C LYS A 44 21.71 27.93 -10.20
N TYR A 45 20.76 28.80 -10.54
CA TYR A 45 19.42 28.78 -9.96
C TYR A 45 18.62 27.57 -10.42
N PHE A 46 18.77 27.17 -11.68
CA PHE A 46 18.13 25.96 -12.20
C PHE A 46 18.64 24.71 -11.48
N ILE A 47 19.95 24.59 -11.28
CA ILE A 47 20.58 23.47 -10.57
C ILE A 47 20.12 23.43 -9.11
N ILE A 48 20.06 24.58 -8.43
CA ILE A 48 19.57 24.66 -7.04
C ILE A 48 18.11 24.20 -6.94
N VAL A 49 17.24 24.66 -7.83
CA VAL A 49 15.83 24.27 -7.83
C VAL A 49 15.67 22.76 -8.08
N ALA A 50 16.41 22.21 -9.04
CA ALA A 50 16.40 20.78 -9.30
C ALA A 50 16.88 19.97 -8.08
N ALA A 51 17.93 20.41 -7.41
CA ALA A 51 18.46 19.75 -6.21
C ALA A 51 17.43 19.78 -5.06
N VAL A 52 16.76 20.91 -4.83
CA VAL A 52 15.73 21.03 -3.80
C VAL A 52 14.56 20.10 -4.08
N LEU A 53 14.10 20.02 -5.34
CA LEU A 53 13.01 19.10 -5.73
C LEU A 53 13.39 17.63 -5.49
N VAL A 54 14.60 17.24 -5.83
CA VAL A 54 15.12 15.88 -5.59
C VAL A 54 15.11 15.55 -4.09
N ILE A 55 15.60 16.47 -3.25
CA ILE A 55 15.60 16.28 -1.79
C ILE A 55 14.19 16.12 -1.25
N LEU A 56 13.23 16.96 -1.69
CA LEU A 56 11.84 16.88 -1.25
C LEU A 56 11.19 15.54 -1.63
N LEU A 57 11.43 15.02 -2.84
CA LEU A 57 10.91 13.74 -3.29
C LEU A 57 11.47 12.56 -2.47
N ILE A 58 12.76 12.59 -2.14
CA ILE A 58 13.37 11.58 -1.28
C ILE A 58 12.77 11.64 0.13
N LEU A 59 12.56 12.84 0.68
CA LEU A 59 11.94 13.01 2.00
C LEU A 59 10.51 12.45 2.02
N VAL A 60 9.71 12.66 0.97
CA VAL A 60 8.37 12.08 0.84
C VAL A 60 8.43 10.54 0.90
N ASP A 61 9.36 9.91 0.19
CA ASP A 61 9.53 8.45 0.23
C ASP A 61 9.94 7.96 1.63
N ILE A 62 10.84 8.67 2.30
CA ILE A 62 11.27 8.32 3.66
C ILE A 62 10.07 8.38 4.63
N ILE A 63 9.27 9.45 4.58
CA ILE A 63 8.10 9.62 5.44
C ILE A 63 7.05 8.55 5.15
N ALA A 64 6.77 8.29 3.87
CA ALA A 64 5.81 7.25 3.46
C ALA A 64 6.25 5.85 3.95
N ASN A 65 7.53 5.52 3.80
CA ASN A 65 8.08 4.25 4.25
C ASN A 65 8.08 4.12 5.78
N ALA A 66 8.39 5.20 6.51
CA ALA A 66 8.31 5.22 7.98
C ALA A 66 6.87 4.97 8.46
N LYS A 67 5.88 5.64 7.83
CA LYS A 67 4.46 5.46 8.15
C LYS A 67 3.98 4.04 7.84
N ASN A 68 4.41 3.47 6.72
CA ASN A 68 4.07 2.09 6.35
C ASN A 68 4.69 1.08 7.32
N LYS A 69 5.95 1.29 7.72
CA LYS A 69 6.62 0.46 8.71
C LYS A 69 5.89 0.50 10.07
N SER A 70 5.54 1.68 10.56
CA SER A 70 4.80 1.83 11.81
C SER A 70 3.46 1.08 11.78
N LYS A 71 2.70 1.17 10.68
CA LYS A 71 1.46 0.41 10.51
C LYS A 71 1.69 -1.10 10.49
N PHE A 72 2.79 -1.53 9.88
CA PHE A 72 3.15 -2.94 9.82
C PHE A 72 3.53 -3.48 11.19
N ASP A 73 4.35 -2.74 11.95
CA ASP A 73 4.78 -3.14 13.28
C ASP A 73 3.57 -3.24 14.24
N LYS A 74 2.64 -2.27 14.20
CA LYS A 74 1.38 -2.35 14.95
C LYS A 74 0.56 -3.61 14.61
N ARG A 75 0.47 -3.95 13.33
CA ARG A 75 -0.26 -5.15 12.90
C ARG A 75 0.41 -6.44 13.37
N LYS A 76 1.73 -6.48 13.33
CA LYS A 76 2.49 -7.63 13.82
C LYS A 76 2.28 -7.81 15.33
N GLU A 77 2.24 -6.72 16.07
CA GLU A 77 1.96 -6.71 17.50
C GLU A 77 0.55 -7.23 17.78
N LEU A 78 -0.47 -6.73 17.07
CA LEU A 78 -1.84 -7.21 17.18
C LEU A 78 -1.95 -8.72 16.92
N LEU A 79 -1.34 -9.23 15.85
CA LEU A 79 -1.38 -10.66 15.50
C LEU A 79 -0.59 -11.55 16.46
N SER A 80 0.27 -11.00 17.31
CA SER A 80 0.94 -11.71 18.38
C SER A 80 0.18 -11.68 19.72
N GLY A 81 -0.87 -10.87 19.80
CA GLY A 81 -1.72 -10.70 20.97
C GLY A 81 -2.76 -11.82 21.17
N PRO A 82 -3.62 -11.67 22.18
CA PRO A 82 -4.70 -12.59 22.43
C PRO A 82 -5.70 -12.58 21.27
N SER A 83 -6.23 -13.74 20.93
CA SER A 83 -7.28 -13.89 19.95
C SER A 83 -8.56 -14.42 20.56
N VAL A 84 -9.69 -14.03 20.00
CA VAL A 84 -11.01 -14.54 20.31
C VAL A 84 -11.63 -15.17 19.07
N ASP A 85 -12.54 -16.12 19.27
CA ASP A 85 -13.28 -16.73 18.18
C ASP A 85 -14.33 -15.77 17.63
N GLY A 86 -14.24 -15.49 16.33
CA GLY A 86 -15.25 -14.73 15.60
C GLY A 86 -16.00 -15.62 14.63
N LYS A 87 -17.29 -15.37 14.44
CA LYS A 87 -18.14 -16.10 13.50
C LYS A 87 -18.41 -15.29 12.24
N ILE A 88 -18.17 -15.89 11.08
CA ILE A 88 -18.47 -15.25 9.80
C ILE A 88 -19.98 -15.15 9.64
N THR A 89 -20.52 -13.93 9.60
CA THR A 89 -21.94 -13.65 9.39
C THR A 89 -22.28 -13.47 7.91
N GLU A 90 -21.34 -12.92 7.14
CA GLU A 90 -21.56 -12.64 5.72
C GLU A 90 -20.24 -12.67 4.93
N VAL A 91 -20.31 -13.16 3.69
CA VAL A 91 -19.23 -13.03 2.70
C VAL A 91 -19.69 -12.02 1.65
N LYS A 92 -19.15 -10.81 1.70
CA LYS A 92 -19.46 -9.74 0.74
C LYS A 92 -18.60 -9.88 -0.50
N THR A 93 -19.23 -9.88 -1.68
CA THR A 93 -18.56 -9.97 -2.98
C THR A 93 -18.73 -8.67 -3.75
N PHE A 94 -17.63 -8.14 -4.25
CA PHE A 94 -17.60 -6.94 -5.09
C PHE A 94 -16.86 -7.24 -6.39
N GLU A 95 -17.32 -6.69 -7.48
CA GLU A 95 -16.58 -6.72 -8.75
C GLU A 95 -15.86 -5.39 -8.96
N LYS A 96 -14.56 -5.45 -9.22
CA LYS A 96 -13.76 -4.29 -9.58
C LYS A 96 -13.10 -4.50 -10.94
N LEU A 97 -13.26 -3.52 -11.81
CA LEU A 97 -12.61 -3.48 -13.11
C LEU A 97 -11.20 -2.92 -12.92
N PHE A 98 -10.20 -3.70 -13.32
CA PHE A 98 -8.81 -3.26 -13.40
C PHE A 98 -8.43 -3.09 -14.87
N ILE A 99 -7.79 -1.98 -15.19
CA ILE A 99 -7.26 -1.71 -16.52
C ILE A 99 -5.74 -1.82 -16.39
N LYS A 100 -5.13 -2.76 -17.10
CA LYS A 100 -3.68 -2.89 -17.18
C LYS A 100 -3.22 -2.30 -18.51
N GLU A 101 -2.42 -1.25 -18.43
CA GLU A 101 -1.73 -0.70 -19.59
C GLU A 101 -0.50 -1.56 -19.93
N HIS A 102 -0.32 -1.88 -21.19
CA HIS A 102 0.87 -2.57 -21.68
C HIS A 102 1.80 -1.53 -22.32
N PRO A 103 2.89 -1.13 -21.66
CA PRO A 103 3.75 -0.03 -22.15
C PRO A 103 4.48 -0.36 -23.45
N ALA A 104 4.54 -1.65 -23.85
CA ALA A 104 5.23 -2.09 -25.07
C ALA A 104 4.37 -2.09 -26.34
N GLN A 105 3.06 -1.84 -26.23
CA GLN A 105 2.16 -1.85 -27.38
C GLN A 105 1.22 -0.65 -27.28
N PHE A 106 1.42 0.33 -28.14
CA PHE A 106 0.55 1.49 -28.29
C PHE A 106 -0.91 1.02 -28.47
N ASN A 107 -1.79 1.40 -27.55
CA ASN A 107 -3.23 1.16 -27.55
C ASN A 107 -3.74 -0.23 -27.13
N PHE A 108 -2.97 -1.08 -26.51
CA PHE A 108 -3.51 -2.31 -25.93
C PHE A 108 -3.82 -2.14 -24.42
N TYR A 109 -5.11 -2.12 -24.11
CA TYR A 109 -5.62 -2.16 -22.74
C TYR A 109 -6.24 -3.53 -22.50
N THR A 110 -5.75 -4.26 -21.51
CA THR A 110 -6.42 -5.48 -21.05
C THR A 110 -7.29 -5.14 -19.85
N LYS A 111 -8.60 -5.34 -20.00
CA LYS A 111 -9.57 -5.16 -18.91
C LYS A 111 -9.72 -6.49 -18.17
N TYR A 112 -9.37 -6.50 -16.89
CA TYR A 112 -9.57 -7.64 -16.02
C TYR A 112 -10.67 -7.32 -15.02
N ARG A 113 -11.66 -8.22 -14.88
CA ARG A 113 -12.61 -8.16 -13.78
C ARG A 113 -12.09 -9.07 -12.68
N HIS A 114 -11.77 -8.50 -11.54
CA HIS A 114 -11.46 -9.27 -10.35
C HIS A 114 -12.63 -9.21 -9.38
N ARG A 115 -12.98 -10.35 -8.83
CA ARG A 115 -13.87 -10.44 -7.69
C ARG A 115 -13.07 -10.13 -6.44
N ILE A 116 -13.62 -9.27 -5.63
CA ILE A 116 -13.07 -8.89 -4.32
C ILE A 116 -14.04 -9.41 -3.29
N TYR A 117 -13.54 -10.22 -2.37
CA TYR A 117 -14.31 -10.78 -1.28
C TYR A 117 -13.92 -10.10 0.03
N ARG A 118 -14.89 -9.88 0.89
CA ARG A 118 -14.68 -9.45 2.27
C ARG A 118 -15.57 -10.26 3.21
N LEU A 119 -15.02 -10.64 4.35
CA LEU A 119 -15.75 -11.36 5.38
C LEU A 119 -16.25 -10.36 6.43
N LEU A 120 -17.52 -10.41 6.76
CA LEU A 120 -18.08 -9.74 7.92
C LEU A 120 -18.09 -10.77 9.06
N VAL A 121 -17.39 -10.46 10.14
CA VAL A 121 -17.20 -11.36 11.28
C VAL A 121 -17.76 -10.70 12.53
N GLU A 122 -18.60 -11.43 13.25
CA GLU A 122 -19.11 -11.06 14.56
C GLU A 122 -18.27 -11.76 15.64
N TYR A 123 -17.84 -11.02 16.64
CA TYR A 123 -17.03 -11.52 17.74
C TYR A 123 -17.40 -10.78 19.03
N ARG A 124 -17.10 -11.40 20.16
CA ARG A 124 -17.28 -10.77 21.47
C ARG A 124 -15.98 -10.08 21.87
N ASP A 125 -16.02 -8.77 21.98
CA ASP A 125 -14.85 -7.99 22.39
C ASP A 125 -14.51 -8.30 23.88
N PRO A 126 -13.30 -8.77 24.16
CA PRO A 126 -12.89 -9.12 25.51
C PRO A 126 -12.75 -7.89 26.43
N SER A 127 -12.60 -6.69 25.90
CA SER A 127 -12.44 -5.46 26.68
C SER A 127 -13.76 -4.86 27.11
N SER A 128 -14.75 -4.83 26.22
CA SER A 128 -16.07 -4.26 26.49
C SER A 128 -17.12 -5.30 26.87
N GLY A 129 -16.88 -6.58 26.53
CA GLY A 129 -17.84 -7.68 26.70
C GLY A 129 -19.04 -7.63 25.73
N ASN A 130 -19.04 -6.69 24.79
CA ASN A 130 -20.09 -6.52 23.79
C ASN A 130 -19.82 -7.35 22.54
N ASP A 131 -20.89 -7.67 21.81
CA ASP A 131 -20.76 -8.27 20.48
C ASP A 131 -20.48 -7.16 19.46
N GLU A 132 -19.36 -7.30 18.76
CA GLU A 132 -18.89 -6.35 17.76
C GLU A 132 -18.74 -7.01 16.40
N THR A 133 -18.70 -6.20 15.35
CA THR A 133 -18.51 -6.68 13.98
C THR A 133 -17.26 -6.08 13.35
N ILE A 134 -16.46 -6.94 12.72
CA ILE A 134 -15.27 -6.51 11.99
C ILE A 134 -15.35 -6.95 10.52
N LEU A 135 -14.88 -6.08 9.60
CA LEU A 135 -14.79 -6.37 8.19
C LEU A 135 -13.36 -6.77 7.84
N SER A 136 -13.20 -7.95 7.20
CA SER A 136 -11.87 -8.41 6.75
C SER A 136 -11.26 -7.48 5.70
N ARG A 137 -9.96 -7.65 5.47
CA ARG A 137 -9.31 -7.10 4.30
C ARG A 137 -9.90 -7.68 3.02
N PRO A 138 -9.77 -6.96 1.90
CA PRO A 138 -10.21 -7.48 0.63
C PRO A 138 -9.30 -8.64 0.17
N PHE A 139 -9.92 -9.76 -0.21
CA PHE A 139 -9.28 -10.84 -0.94
C PHE A 139 -9.51 -10.59 -2.42
N ILE A 140 -8.43 -10.62 -3.22
CA ILE A 140 -8.49 -10.40 -4.68
C ILE A 140 -8.19 -11.71 -5.36
N GLY A 141 -9.08 -12.12 -6.27
CA GLY A 141 -8.91 -13.33 -7.08
C GLY A 141 -9.85 -14.45 -6.68
N ASP A 142 -9.31 -15.56 -6.18
CA ASP A 142 -10.09 -16.75 -5.86
C ASP A 142 -11.02 -16.53 -4.64
N GLU A 143 -12.17 -17.14 -4.71
CA GLU A 143 -13.12 -17.14 -3.60
C GLU A 143 -12.47 -17.75 -2.34
N PRO A 144 -12.56 -17.09 -1.18
CA PRO A 144 -12.05 -17.65 0.05
C PRO A 144 -12.78 -18.96 0.36
N LYS A 145 -12.05 -19.94 0.87
CA LYS A 145 -12.65 -21.23 1.27
C LYS A 145 -13.59 -21.10 2.47
N LEU A 146 -13.52 -20.00 3.18
CA LEU A 146 -14.31 -19.66 4.36
C LEU A 146 -15.73 -19.26 3.97
N ARG A 147 -16.73 -19.79 4.70
CA ARG A 147 -18.15 -19.60 4.45
C ARG A 147 -18.83 -18.98 5.66
N LYS A 148 -20.06 -18.50 5.44
CA LYS A 148 -20.92 -18.05 6.52
C LYS A 148 -21.10 -19.18 7.56
N GLY A 149 -20.85 -18.87 8.82
CA GLY A 149 -20.93 -19.79 9.95
C GLY A 149 -19.57 -20.35 10.38
N ASP A 150 -18.53 -20.24 9.56
CA ASP A 150 -17.18 -20.67 9.94
C ASP A 150 -16.61 -19.76 11.03
N THR A 151 -15.71 -20.32 11.83
CA THR A 151 -15.02 -19.61 12.90
C THR A 151 -13.65 -19.14 12.40
N VAL A 152 -13.27 -17.92 12.78
CA VAL A 152 -11.98 -17.30 12.46
C VAL A 152 -11.43 -16.60 13.69
N ASN A 153 -10.10 -16.49 13.78
CA ASN A 153 -9.47 -15.80 14.89
C ASN A 153 -9.53 -14.28 14.69
N VAL A 154 -10.04 -13.58 15.69
CA VAL A 154 -10.01 -12.12 15.79
C VAL A 154 -9.02 -11.73 16.85
N TYR A 155 -8.00 -11.00 16.49
CA TYR A 155 -6.98 -10.49 17.39
C TYR A 155 -7.40 -9.13 17.91
N CYS A 156 -7.45 -8.96 19.22
CA CYS A 156 -7.90 -7.74 19.88
C CYS A 156 -6.76 -7.13 20.69
N SER A 157 -6.58 -5.81 20.54
CA SER A 157 -5.69 -5.04 21.39
C SER A 157 -6.43 -4.53 22.63
N PRO A 158 -5.73 -4.30 23.76
CA PRO A 158 -6.28 -3.60 24.92
C PRO A 158 -6.83 -2.21 24.59
N ASP A 159 -6.32 -1.58 23.52
CA ASP A 159 -6.74 -0.25 23.05
C ASP A 159 -8.02 -0.29 22.18
N GLY A 160 -8.68 -1.46 22.05
CA GLY A 160 -9.91 -1.63 21.27
C GLY A 160 -9.67 -1.78 19.75
N GLU A 161 -8.43 -1.87 19.27
CA GLU A 161 -8.17 -2.20 17.87
C GLU A 161 -8.33 -3.71 17.65
N SER A 162 -9.04 -4.11 16.60
CA SER A 162 -9.25 -5.51 16.26
C SER A 162 -8.79 -5.83 14.83
N MET A 163 -8.33 -7.06 14.61
CA MET A 163 -7.83 -7.53 13.32
C MET A 163 -8.16 -9.00 13.08
N LEU A 164 -8.48 -9.33 11.83
CA LEU A 164 -8.68 -10.70 11.38
C LEU A 164 -7.40 -11.29 10.79
N ASP A 165 -7.04 -12.51 11.19
CA ASP A 165 -6.06 -13.35 10.52
C ASP A 165 -6.80 -14.30 9.56
N VAL A 166 -6.88 -13.90 8.30
CA VAL A 166 -7.58 -14.66 7.26
C VAL A 166 -6.70 -14.84 6.05
#